data_fc8d123a83ce7602526651df69412270
#
_entry.id   fc8d123a83ce7602526651df69412270
#
_cell.length_a   1.000
_cell.length_b   1.000
_cell.length_c   1.000
_cell.angle_alpha   90.00
_cell.angle_beta   90.00
_cell.angle_gamma   90.00
#
_symmetry.space_group_name_H-M   'P 1'
#
loop_
_entity.id
_entity.type
_entity.pdbx_description
1 polymer ?
#
loop_
_entity_poly.entity_id
_entity_poly.type
_entity_poly.pdbx_seq_one_letter_code
_entity_poly.pdbx_strand_id
1 'polypeptide(L)'
;MKHKTFVYLSFFLAVILFACRKDYNPESQKAALSEEQTIANKEEHGHLQPTKTLLVTGLEELQGSTVGPDEALYVTAPLAGTIWRINPKTGAMTLFTTGLPKRNPDPFFQGAGVIDVAFRDGTAYALVTGVATDLGGQDIVGIYRVDGPDSYTIVADLGAWSVAHPPVPDFFVPTGFQYAFESYRDGFIVTDGHHNRILYVTLDGEITEVIAFANVVPTGLALKGNTIYFTQAGPIPHQPENAKLMSLSPKPPSATEVASAAGLDVGLFVDVEFGSGNTLYTLAQGIWDGPYEGAPALPNTGALLKLKPNGTFSVIEDGLNQPTSLELIGNKAYVVSLAGEVWEIKKL
;
A
#
# COMPACT_ATOMS: atom_id res chain seq x y z
N MET A 1 21.71 -59.95 14.82
CA MET A 1 20.69 -60.99 14.53
C MET A 1 19.77 -61.11 15.73
N LYS A 2 18.55 -60.64 15.63
CA LYS A 2 17.29 -61.10 16.25
C LYS A 2 16.21 -60.09 15.93
N HIS A 3 15.33 -60.46 14.99
CA HIS A 3 14.10 -59.74 14.65
C HIS A 3 13.14 -59.78 15.85
N LYS A 4 12.49 -58.66 16.15
CA LYS A 4 11.28 -58.62 16.98
C LYS A 4 10.14 -58.03 16.14
N THR A 5 9.25 -58.92 15.78
CA THR A 5 7.95 -58.67 15.15
C THR A 5 7.02 -58.06 16.18
N PHE A 6 6.43 -56.87 15.90
CA PHE A 6 5.33 -56.28 16.70
C PHE A 6 4.01 -56.54 15.99
N VAL A 7 3.14 -57.26 16.66
CA VAL A 7 1.79 -57.57 16.26
C VAL A 7 0.88 -56.42 16.72
N TYR A 8 0.17 -55.76 15.84
CA TYR A 8 -0.88 -54.82 16.19
C TYR A 8 -2.21 -55.54 16.41
N LEU A 9 -2.74 -55.43 17.62
CA LEU A 9 -4.04 -55.94 18.00
C LEU A 9 -5.06 -54.82 17.83
N SER A 10 -5.97 -54.97 16.85
CA SER A 10 -7.09 -54.05 16.59
C SER A 10 -8.21 -54.35 17.57
N PHE A 11 -8.55 -53.37 18.43
CA PHE A 11 -9.78 -53.40 19.23
C PHE A 11 -10.90 -52.71 18.49
N PHE A 12 -11.91 -53.47 18.06
CA PHE A 12 -13.21 -52.93 17.59
C PHE A 12 -14.08 -52.62 18.80
N LEU A 13 -14.37 -51.35 19.05
CA LEU A 13 -15.37 -50.92 20.03
C LEU A 13 -16.66 -50.57 19.29
N ALA A 14 -17.67 -51.41 19.40
CA ALA A 14 -19.00 -51.16 18.87
C ALA A 14 -19.74 -50.18 19.81
N VAL A 15 -20.00 -48.98 19.33
CA VAL A 15 -20.86 -48.00 20.00
C VAL A 15 -22.29 -48.19 19.50
N ILE A 16 -23.18 -48.63 20.40
CA ILE A 16 -24.63 -48.73 20.15
C ILE A 16 -25.22 -47.31 20.26
N LEU A 17 -25.63 -46.75 19.14
CA LEU A 17 -26.38 -45.49 19.11
C LEU A 17 -27.86 -45.76 19.33
N PHE A 18 -28.38 -45.35 20.50
CA PHE A 18 -29.82 -45.18 20.69
C PHE A 18 -30.28 -43.94 19.92
N ALA A 19 -30.98 -44.13 18.82
CA ALA A 19 -31.63 -43.07 18.06
C ALA A 19 -32.94 -42.67 18.77
N CYS A 20 -32.95 -41.53 19.47
CA CYS A 20 -34.21 -40.81 19.74
C CYS A 20 -34.64 -40.14 18.39
N ARG A 21 -35.67 -40.69 17.76
CA ARG A 21 -36.41 -40.02 16.70
C ARG A 21 -37.13 -38.82 17.31
N LYS A 22 -36.61 -37.61 17.04
CA LYS A 22 -37.38 -36.37 17.17
C LYS A 22 -38.06 -36.14 15.81
N ASP A 23 -39.37 -35.98 15.82
CA ASP A 23 -40.13 -35.78 14.60
C ASP A 23 -39.59 -34.60 13.81
N TYR A 24 -39.14 -34.89 12.57
CA TYR A 24 -38.61 -33.90 11.64
C TYR A 24 -39.81 -33.20 10.95
N ASN A 25 -40.04 -31.93 11.31
CA ASN A 25 -41.00 -31.07 10.60
C ASN A 25 -40.23 -30.00 9.78
N PRO A 26 -40.14 -30.19 8.45
CA PRO A 26 -39.38 -29.26 7.58
C PRO A 26 -39.99 -27.85 7.47
N GLU A 27 -41.27 -27.67 7.81
CA GLU A 27 -41.92 -26.35 7.76
C GLU A 27 -41.51 -25.43 8.93
N SER A 28 -41.26 -26.01 10.11
CA SER A 28 -40.82 -25.23 11.28
C SER A 28 -39.39 -24.71 11.14
N GLN A 29 -38.52 -25.41 10.45
CA GLN A 29 -37.15 -24.92 10.18
C GLN A 29 -37.11 -23.80 9.10
N LYS A 30 -38.02 -23.89 8.10
CA LYS A 30 -38.14 -22.84 7.10
C LYS A 30 -38.64 -21.52 7.71
N ALA A 31 -39.57 -21.59 8.67
CA ALA A 31 -40.07 -20.42 9.37
C ALA A 31 -38.97 -19.78 10.26
N ALA A 32 -38.22 -20.61 11.01
CA ALA A 32 -37.12 -20.11 11.86
C ALA A 32 -35.98 -19.47 11.05
N LEU A 33 -35.58 -20.07 9.92
CA LEU A 33 -34.56 -19.50 8.99
C LEU A 33 -35.06 -18.22 8.35
N SER A 34 -36.37 -18.09 8.04
CA SER A 34 -36.91 -16.85 7.47
C SER A 34 -37.03 -15.73 8.52
N GLU A 35 -37.26 -16.05 9.78
CA GLU A 35 -37.28 -15.06 10.86
C GLU A 35 -35.85 -14.58 11.22
N GLU A 36 -34.87 -15.46 11.31
CA GLU A 36 -33.45 -15.05 11.50
C GLU A 36 -32.94 -14.21 10.36
N GLN A 37 -33.23 -14.54 9.09
CA GLN A 37 -32.88 -13.70 7.95
C GLN A 37 -33.64 -12.38 7.94
N THR A 38 -34.89 -12.32 8.45
CA THR A 38 -35.66 -11.09 8.53
C THR A 38 -35.19 -10.19 9.68
N ILE A 39 -34.67 -10.75 10.77
CA ILE A 39 -34.09 -10.00 11.89
C ILE A 39 -32.70 -9.48 11.51
N ALA A 40 -31.86 -10.29 10.87
CA ALA A 40 -30.57 -9.85 10.33
C ALA A 40 -30.72 -8.70 9.30
N ASN A 41 -31.73 -8.78 8.42
CA ASN A 41 -32.04 -7.72 7.46
C ASN A 41 -32.69 -6.47 8.09
N LYS A 42 -33.14 -6.50 9.33
CA LYS A 42 -33.78 -5.36 9.99
C LYS A 42 -32.83 -4.51 10.82
N GLU A 43 -31.64 -5.02 11.17
CA GLU A 43 -30.57 -4.25 11.80
C GLU A 43 -29.63 -3.53 10.80
N GLU A 44 -29.77 -3.82 9.50
CA GLU A 44 -28.99 -3.20 8.41
C GLU A 44 -29.62 -1.93 7.81
N HIS A 45 -30.50 -1.25 8.48
CA HIS A 45 -31.09 -0.02 7.95
C HIS A 45 -30.31 1.21 8.40
N GLY A 46 -29.36 1.64 7.54
CA GLY A 46 -28.82 3.00 7.60
C GLY A 46 -27.44 3.27 7.03
N HIS A 47 -26.55 2.31 6.89
CA HIS A 47 -25.27 2.54 6.24
C HIS A 47 -25.30 2.04 4.79
N LEU A 48 -25.31 3.02 3.86
CA LEU A 48 -25.12 2.72 2.45
C LEU A 48 -23.75 2.06 2.29
N GLN A 49 -23.72 0.78 1.84
CA GLN A 49 -22.47 0.06 1.60
C GLN A 49 -21.59 0.84 0.60
N PRO A 50 -20.27 0.86 0.78
CA PRO A 50 -19.35 1.40 -0.20
C PRO A 50 -19.61 0.77 -1.57
N THR A 51 -19.38 1.54 -2.63
CA THR A 51 -19.58 1.05 -3.99
C THR A 51 -18.27 1.18 -4.74
N LYS A 52 -17.64 0.05 -5.08
CA LYS A 52 -16.43 -0.04 -5.89
C LYS A 52 -16.79 -0.01 -7.37
N THR A 53 -16.14 0.84 -8.13
CA THR A 53 -16.30 0.98 -9.59
C THR A 53 -14.92 1.04 -10.24
N LEU A 54 -14.68 0.18 -11.24
CA LEU A 54 -13.47 0.26 -12.06
C LEU A 54 -13.52 1.54 -12.91
N LEU A 55 -12.61 2.46 -12.67
CA LEU A 55 -12.53 3.74 -13.36
C LEU A 55 -11.61 3.67 -14.59
N VAL A 56 -10.46 3.02 -14.45
CA VAL A 56 -9.44 2.85 -15.48
C VAL A 56 -8.92 1.43 -15.47
N THR A 57 -8.63 0.88 -16.65
CA THR A 57 -7.95 -0.40 -16.86
C THR A 57 -7.15 -0.38 -18.15
N GLY A 58 -6.28 -1.36 -18.34
CA GLY A 58 -5.50 -1.55 -19.56
C GLY A 58 -4.18 -0.78 -19.59
N LEU A 59 -3.75 -0.21 -18.47
CA LEU A 59 -2.39 0.21 -18.24
C LEU A 59 -1.56 -0.98 -17.71
N GLU A 60 -0.26 -0.92 -17.91
CA GLU A 60 0.65 -1.93 -17.36
C GLU A 60 1.26 -1.41 -16.06
N GLU A 61 1.05 -2.14 -14.96
CA GLU A 61 1.65 -1.88 -13.65
C GLU A 61 1.64 -0.40 -13.24
N LEU A 62 0.67 -0.04 -12.39
CA LEU A 62 0.61 1.29 -11.80
C LEU A 62 1.17 1.26 -10.39
N GLN A 63 1.75 2.39 -9.92
CA GLN A 63 2.40 2.41 -8.62
C GLN A 63 1.90 3.56 -7.74
N GLY A 64 2.43 4.74 -7.84
CA GLY A 64 2.06 5.90 -7.04
C GLY A 64 1.06 6.80 -7.72
N SER A 65 0.39 7.62 -6.93
CA SER A 65 -0.54 8.62 -7.42
C SER A 65 -0.54 9.88 -6.56
N THR A 66 -1.05 10.98 -7.13
CA THR A 66 -1.32 12.21 -6.42
C THR A 66 -2.46 12.98 -7.07
N VAL A 67 -3.11 13.86 -6.33
CA VAL A 67 -4.08 14.83 -6.87
C VAL A 67 -3.33 16.08 -7.30
N GLY A 68 -3.39 16.38 -8.60
CA GLY A 68 -2.75 17.56 -9.16
C GLY A 68 -3.50 18.87 -8.89
N PRO A 69 -2.90 20.02 -9.23
CA PRO A 69 -3.48 21.34 -8.99
C PRO A 69 -4.77 21.62 -9.77
N ASP A 70 -5.09 20.79 -10.76
CA ASP A 70 -6.31 20.83 -11.57
C ASP A 70 -7.37 19.81 -11.11
N GLU A 71 -7.22 19.27 -9.89
CA GLU A 71 -8.08 18.25 -9.29
C GLU A 71 -8.15 16.92 -10.08
N ALA A 72 -7.24 16.69 -11.02
CA ALA A 72 -7.08 15.42 -11.69
C ALA A 72 -6.17 14.48 -10.89
N LEU A 73 -6.35 13.18 -11.08
CA LEU A 73 -5.46 12.16 -10.55
C LEU A 73 -4.27 11.98 -11.49
N TYR A 74 -3.06 11.97 -10.95
CA TYR A 74 -1.83 11.68 -11.67
C TYR A 74 -1.28 10.36 -11.17
N VAL A 75 -0.96 9.45 -12.09
CA VAL A 75 -0.61 8.07 -11.76
C VAL A 75 0.65 7.66 -12.50
N THR A 76 1.60 7.07 -11.80
CA THR A 76 2.84 6.56 -12.38
C THR A 76 2.65 5.18 -12.99
N ALA A 77 3.33 4.95 -14.14
CA ALA A 77 3.40 3.66 -14.81
C ALA A 77 4.88 3.28 -15.02
N PRO A 78 5.49 2.57 -14.06
CA PRO A 78 6.93 2.32 -14.02
C PRO A 78 7.50 1.57 -15.22
N LEU A 79 6.78 0.58 -15.75
CA LEU A 79 7.22 -0.18 -16.94
C LEU A 79 7.35 0.69 -18.18
N ALA A 80 6.48 1.67 -18.32
CA ALA A 80 6.50 2.59 -19.45
C ALA A 80 7.41 3.82 -19.22
N GLY A 81 7.75 4.13 -17.95
CA GLY A 81 8.45 5.37 -17.57
C GLY A 81 7.59 6.60 -17.83
N THR A 82 6.31 6.54 -17.48
CA THR A 82 5.32 7.58 -17.78
C THR A 82 4.50 7.96 -16.57
N ILE A 83 3.94 9.17 -16.62
CA ILE A 83 2.89 9.61 -15.69
C ILE A 83 1.64 9.90 -16.52
N TRP A 84 0.50 9.37 -16.09
CA TRP A 84 -0.80 9.58 -16.69
C TRP A 84 -1.62 10.56 -15.86
N ARG A 85 -2.30 11.48 -16.54
CA ARG A 85 -3.34 12.35 -15.97
C ARG A 85 -4.70 11.71 -16.23
N ILE A 86 -5.48 11.49 -15.18
CA ILE A 86 -6.77 10.81 -15.23
C ILE A 86 -7.84 11.74 -14.69
N ASN A 87 -8.92 11.92 -15.44
CA ASN A 87 -10.08 12.65 -14.95
C ASN A 87 -10.86 11.78 -13.93
N PRO A 88 -10.96 12.17 -12.65
CA PRO A 88 -11.56 11.33 -11.62
C PRO A 88 -13.07 11.13 -11.77
N LYS A 89 -13.74 11.92 -12.63
CA LYS A 89 -15.19 11.79 -12.87
C LYS A 89 -15.53 10.87 -14.05
N THR A 90 -14.64 10.79 -15.03
CA THR A 90 -14.92 10.11 -16.31
C THR A 90 -13.98 8.96 -16.62
N GLY A 91 -12.83 8.86 -15.93
CA GLY A 91 -11.75 7.93 -16.25
C GLY A 91 -10.97 8.29 -17.52
N ALA A 92 -11.26 9.44 -18.15
CA ALA A 92 -10.54 9.87 -19.34
C ALA A 92 -9.06 10.12 -19.02
N MET A 93 -8.18 9.46 -19.79
CA MET A 93 -6.74 9.48 -19.60
C MET A 93 -6.05 10.38 -20.60
N THR A 94 -5.01 11.08 -20.18
CA THR A 94 -4.09 11.85 -21.00
C THR A 94 -2.67 11.55 -20.55
N LEU A 95 -1.75 11.26 -21.47
CA LEU A 95 -0.34 11.12 -21.15
C LEU A 95 0.19 12.50 -20.68
N PHE A 96 0.71 12.57 -19.47
CA PHE A 96 1.22 13.81 -18.89
C PHE A 96 2.71 13.99 -19.20
N THR A 97 3.52 12.95 -18.94
CA THR A 97 4.95 12.95 -19.30
C THR A 97 5.44 11.54 -19.61
N THR A 98 6.51 11.47 -20.40
CA THR A 98 7.20 10.23 -20.78
C THR A 98 8.71 10.41 -20.70
N GLY A 99 9.47 9.32 -20.89
CA GLY A 99 10.92 9.35 -20.89
C GLY A 99 11.57 9.32 -19.50
N LEU A 100 10.78 9.20 -18.42
CA LEU A 100 11.32 8.95 -17.10
C LEU A 100 11.98 7.56 -17.03
N PRO A 101 12.91 7.31 -16.10
CA PRO A 101 13.53 6.01 -15.94
C PRO A 101 12.51 4.89 -15.76
N LYS A 102 12.71 3.81 -16.50
CA LYS A 102 11.82 2.66 -16.55
C LYS A 102 12.29 1.59 -15.59
N ARG A 103 11.32 0.83 -15.09
CA ARG A 103 11.62 -0.41 -14.40
C ARG A 103 12.39 -1.38 -15.30
N ASN A 104 13.39 -2.08 -14.74
CA ASN A 104 13.96 -3.26 -15.37
C ASN A 104 12.84 -4.28 -15.61
N PRO A 105 12.69 -4.84 -16.82
CA PRO A 105 11.62 -5.78 -17.15
C PRO A 105 11.70 -7.12 -16.39
N ASP A 106 12.79 -7.41 -15.67
CA ASP A 106 12.89 -8.60 -14.83
C ASP A 106 11.82 -8.53 -13.71
N PRO A 107 10.94 -9.56 -13.61
CA PRO A 107 9.87 -9.58 -12.61
C PRO A 107 10.36 -9.52 -11.15
N PHE A 108 11.62 -9.82 -10.88
CA PHE A 108 12.23 -9.67 -9.55
C PHE A 108 12.26 -8.20 -9.05
N PHE A 109 12.21 -7.21 -9.96
CA PHE A 109 12.33 -5.79 -9.63
C PHE A 109 11.00 -5.04 -9.67
N GLN A 110 9.90 -5.66 -9.28
CA GLN A 110 8.63 -4.95 -9.11
C GLN A 110 8.78 -3.80 -8.11
N GLY A 111 8.09 -2.68 -8.38
CA GLY A 111 8.20 -1.48 -7.55
C GLY A 111 9.42 -0.60 -7.86
N ALA A 112 10.16 -0.84 -8.94
CA ALA A 112 11.25 0.00 -9.45
C ALA A 112 10.78 0.88 -10.61
N GLY A 113 11.60 1.85 -11.01
CA GLY A 113 11.28 2.84 -12.06
C GLY A 113 10.70 4.12 -11.46
N VAL A 114 9.85 4.82 -12.21
CA VAL A 114 9.10 5.97 -11.71
C VAL A 114 7.94 5.47 -10.84
N ILE A 115 8.12 5.53 -9.53
CA ILE A 115 7.20 4.87 -8.59
C ILE A 115 6.21 5.82 -7.95
N ASP A 116 6.52 7.12 -7.85
CA ASP A 116 5.60 8.07 -7.21
C ASP A 116 5.68 9.45 -7.86
N VAL A 117 4.66 10.28 -7.64
CA VAL A 117 4.53 11.63 -8.18
C VAL A 117 3.94 12.57 -7.13
N ALA A 118 4.52 13.77 -7.00
CA ALA A 118 4.00 14.81 -6.12
C ALA A 118 4.01 16.17 -6.83
N PHE A 119 3.12 17.08 -6.43
CA PHE A 119 3.11 18.45 -6.93
C PHE A 119 3.62 19.42 -5.87
N ARG A 120 4.42 20.38 -6.33
CA ARG A 120 4.84 21.52 -5.54
C ARG A 120 4.75 22.79 -6.38
N ASP A 121 4.01 23.81 -5.88
CA ASP A 121 3.84 25.10 -6.55
C ASP A 121 3.44 24.96 -8.04
N GLY A 122 2.58 23.96 -8.34
CA GLY A 122 2.10 23.66 -9.69
C GLY A 122 3.06 22.86 -10.57
N THR A 123 4.27 22.57 -10.09
CA THR A 123 5.27 21.74 -10.78
C THR A 123 5.18 20.31 -10.31
N ALA A 124 5.19 19.34 -11.24
CA ALA A 124 5.24 17.93 -10.93
C ALA A 124 6.67 17.47 -10.68
N TYR A 125 6.84 16.59 -9.70
CA TYR A 125 8.09 15.87 -9.41
C TYR A 125 7.79 14.39 -9.40
N ALA A 126 8.77 13.59 -9.78
CA ALA A 126 8.69 12.13 -9.81
C ALA A 126 9.75 11.52 -8.90
N LEU A 127 9.39 10.51 -8.13
CA LEU A 127 10.32 9.67 -7.39
C LEU A 127 10.68 8.45 -8.23
N VAL A 128 11.98 8.21 -8.36
CA VAL A 128 12.52 7.10 -9.15
C VAL A 128 13.42 6.25 -8.28
N THR A 129 13.20 4.94 -8.29
CA THR A 129 13.97 3.98 -7.48
C THR A 129 14.27 2.69 -8.24
N GLY A 130 15.25 1.91 -7.76
CA GLY A 130 15.55 0.57 -8.27
C GLY A 130 16.02 0.53 -9.73
N VAL A 131 16.61 1.61 -10.23
CA VAL A 131 17.05 1.77 -11.64
C VAL A 131 18.56 1.88 -11.79
N ALA A 132 19.32 1.81 -10.70
CA ALA A 132 20.77 1.96 -10.72
C ALA A 132 21.49 0.64 -11.02
N THR A 133 22.80 0.69 -11.08
CA THR A 133 23.66 -0.42 -11.52
C THR A 133 23.66 -1.62 -10.58
N ASP A 134 23.37 -1.42 -9.30
CA ASP A 134 23.22 -2.49 -8.31
C ASP A 134 22.00 -3.39 -8.60
N LEU A 135 21.01 -2.89 -9.34
CA LEU A 135 19.86 -3.65 -9.83
C LEU A 135 19.84 -3.79 -11.37
N GLY A 136 21.00 -3.68 -12.01
CA GLY A 136 21.16 -3.90 -13.45
C GLY A 136 20.66 -2.75 -14.35
N GLY A 137 20.27 -1.62 -13.77
CA GLY A 137 19.91 -0.39 -14.49
C GLY A 137 21.13 0.50 -14.77
N GLN A 138 20.89 1.73 -15.26
CA GLN A 138 21.91 2.74 -15.52
C GLN A 138 21.43 4.15 -15.19
N ASP A 139 20.26 4.29 -14.63
CA ASP A 139 19.64 5.56 -14.29
C ASP A 139 19.91 5.94 -12.82
N ILE A 140 19.63 7.19 -12.49
CA ILE A 140 19.81 7.72 -11.15
C ILE A 140 18.57 7.42 -10.30
N VAL A 141 18.77 6.85 -9.13
CA VAL A 141 17.74 6.76 -8.10
C VAL A 141 17.59 8.12 -7.44
N GLY A 142 16.42 8.76 -7.53
CA GLY A 142 16.29 10.11 -7.03
C GLY A 142 14.96 10.81 -7.31
N ILE A 143 14.96 12.13 -7.09
CA ILE A 143 13.83 13.01 -7.38
C ILE A 143 14.07 13.76 -8.69
N TYR A 144 13.08 13.70 -9.56
CA TYR A 144 13.08 14.26 -10.90
C TYR A 144 12.02 15.33 -11.02
N ARG A 145 12.37 16.56 -11.37
CA ARG A 145 11.41 17.60 -11.72
C ARG A 145 10.95 17.40 -13.16
N VAL A 146 9.65 17.34 -13.39
CA VAL A 146 9.08 17.25 -14.74
C VAL A 146 9.08 18.64 -15.36
N ASP A 147 9.86 18.83 -16.43
CA ASP A 147 10.02 20.12 -17.11
C ASP A 147 9.13 20.22 -18.36
N GLY A 148 8.61 19.09 -18.85
CA GLY A 148 7.76 19.03 -20.03
C GLY A 148 7.26 17.62 -20.32
N PRO A 149 6.58 17.43 -21.47
CA PRO A 149 5.97 16.13 -21.82
C PRO A 149 6.99 14.97 -21.99
N ASP A 150 8.27 15.31 -22.25
CA ASP A 150 9.35 14.36 -22.52
C ASP A 150 10.69 14.84 -21.94
N SER A 151 10.65 15.71 -20.95
CA SER A 151 11.85 16.31 -20.36
C SER A 151 11.77 16.44 -18.86
N TYR A 152 12.92 16.28 -18.20
CA TYR A 152 13.06 16.38 -16.76
C TYR A 152 14.43 16.88 -16.34
N THR A 153 14.52 17.35 -15.10
CA THR A 153 15.77 17.69 -14.41
C THR A 153 15.88 16.87 -13.13
N ILE A 154 17.04 16.25 -12.89
CA ILE A 154 17.32 15.54 -11.63
C ILE A 154 17.57 16.59 -10.54
N VAL A 155 16.77 16.52 -9.47
CA VAL A 155 16.85 17.43 -8.33
C VAL A 155 17.79 16.88 -7.27
N ALA A 156 17.68 15.56 -6.98
CA ALA A 156 18.48 14.91 -5.96
C ALA A 156 18.83 13.48 -6.36
N ASP A 157 20.09 13.08 -6.11
CA ASP A 157 20.59 11.71 -6.27
C ASP A 157 20.51 11.00 -4.92
N LEU A 158 19.35 10.36 -4.65
CA LEU A 158 19.12 9.57 -3.44
C LEU A 158 19.99 8.31 -3.40
N GLY A 159 20.26 7.73 -4.58
CA GLY A 159 21.07 6.54 -4.70
C GLY A 159 22.52 6.78 -4.28
N ALA A 160 23.18 7.80 -4.83
CA ALA A 160 24.55 8.14 -4.44
C ALA A 160 24.63 8.54 -2.96
N TRP A 161 23.64 9.27 -2.47
CA TRP A 161 23.59 9.63 -1.05
C TRP A 161 23.43 8.37 -0.16
N SER A 162 22.57 7.43 -0.53
CA SER A 162 22.36 6.18 0.21
C SER A 162 23.61 5.31 0.28
N VAL A 163 24.36 5.20 -0.84
CA VAL A 163 25.65 4.49 -0.87
C VAL A 163 26.66 5.13 0.09
N ALA A 164 26.66 6.46 0.20
CA ALA A 164 27.54 7.19 1.13
C ALA A 164 27.06 7.12 2.61
N HIS A 165 25.78 6.80 2.82
CA HIS A 165 25.14 6.73 4.15
C HIS A 165 24.38 5.39 4.27
N PRO A 166 25.07 4.24 4.34
CA PRO A 166 24.45 2.93 4.41
C PRO A 166 23.61 2.78 5.69
N PRO A 167 22.50 2.05 5.65
CA PRO A 167 21.68 1.76 6.83
C PRO A 167 22.40 0.82 7.81
N VAL A 168 21.92 0.75 9.04
CA VAL A 168 22.41 -0.21 10.05
C VAL A 168 21.21 -1.00 10.58
N PRO A 169 21.16 -2.32 10.32
CA PRO A 169 22.08 -3.16 9.52
C PRO A 169 22.06 -2.83 8.02
N ASP A 170 23.12 -3.22 7.33
CA ASP A 170 23.22 -3.06 5.88
C ASP A 170 22.07 -3.79 5.15
N PHE A 171 21.65 -3.21 4.03
CA PHE A 171 20.69 -3.80 3.12
C PHE A 171 21.35 -4.11 1.77
N PHE A 172 20.96 -5.21 1.11
CA PHE A 172 21.61 -5.70 -0.11
C PHE A 172 21.45 -4.81 -1.36
N VAL A 173 20.57 -3.78 -1.30
CA VAL A 173 20.43 -2.76 -2.35
C VAL A 173 21.03 -1.45 -1.84
N PRO A 174 22.32 -1.16 -2.13
CA PRO A 174 23.03 0.00 -1.59
C PRO A 174 22.41 1.36 -1.95
N THR A 175 21.74 1.47 -3.11
CA THR A 175 21.07 2.71 -3.55
C THR A 175 19.72 2.94 -2.87
N GLY A 176 19.28 1.98 -2.05
CA GLY A 176 17.99 2.02 -1.36
C GLY A 176 16.81 1.66 -2.27
N PHE A 177 15.65 1.53 -1.64
CA PHE A 177 14.40 1.30 -2.33
C PHE A 177 13.34 2.22 -1.73
N GLN A 178 13.26 3.43 -2.25
CA GLN A 178 12.33 4.46 -1.80
C GLN A 178 10.91 4.04 -2.21
N TYR A 179 9.90 4.49 -1.46
CA TYR A 179 8.52 4.06 -1.71
C TYR A 179 7.59 5.23 -2.06
N ALA A 180 7.58 6.28 -1.25
CA ALA A 180 6.70 7.43 -1.45
C ALA A 180 7.41 8.73 -1.10
N PHE A 181 6.90 9.84 -1.61
CA PHE A 181 7.36 11.17 -1.23
C PHE A 181 6.22 12.19 -1.29
N GLU A 182 6.31 13.20 -0.43
CA GLU A 182 5.34 14.27 -0.35
C GLU A 182 6.01 15.65 -0.29
N SER A 183 5.35 16.66 -0.86
CA SER A 183 5.78 18.04 -0.75
C SER A 183 5.67 18.51 0.70
N TYR A 184 6.81 18.78 1.33
CA TYR A 184 6.90 19.13 2.75
C TYR A 184 7.82 20.34 2.96
N ARG A 185 7.32 21.39 3.62
CA ARG A 185 8.03 22.65 3.82
C ARG A 185 8.56 23.24 2.50
N ASP A 186 9.86 23.44 2.39
CA ASP A 186 10.59 23.95 1.22
C ASP A 186 11.25 22.83 0.37
N GLY A 187 10.81 21.58 0.55
CA GLY A 187 11.34 20.41 -0.15
C GLY A 187 10.37 19.26 -0.14
N PHE A 188 10.88 18.06 0.08
CA PHE A 188 10.14 16.81 0.10
C PHE A 188 10.49 15.96 1.31
N ILE A 189 9.53 15.23 1.83
CA ILE A 189 9.74 14.11 2.75
C ILE A 189 9.65 12.81 1.93
N VAL A 190 10.57 11.88 2.18
CA VAL A 190 10.70 10.64 1.40
C VAL A 190 10.80 9.45 2.33
N THR A 191 10.06 8.38 2.08
CA THR A 191 10.28 7.09 2.73
C THR A 191 11.32 6.27 1.94
N ASP A 192 12.40 5.88 2.62
CA ASP A 192 13.42 4.96 2.12
C ASP A 192 13.13 3.59 2.74
N GLY A 193 12.24 2.84 2.07
CA GLY A 193 11.55 1.68 2.62
C GLY A 193 12.48 0.62 3.17
N HIS A 194 13.31 0.03 2.32
CA HIS A 194 14.19 -1.07 2.74
C HIS A 194 15.43 -0.60 3.52
N HIS A 195 15.77 0.69 3.50
CA HIS A 195 16.74 1.28 4.41
C HIS A 195 16.12 1.68 5.75
N ASN A 196 14.81 1.47 5.92
CA ASN A 196 14.09 1.70 7.18
C ASN A 196 14.24 3.11 7.73
N ARG A 197 14.14 4.15 6.89
CA ARG A 197 14.33 5.54 7.30
C ARG A 197 13.42 6.49 6.54
N ILE A 198 13.31 7.70 7.05
CA ILE A 198 12.64 8.82 6.41
C ILE A 198 13.67 9.91 6.17
N LEU A 199 13.68 10.43 4.93
CA LEU A 199 14.60 11.46 4.47
C LEU A 199 13.85 12.76 4.23
N TYR A 200 14.55 13.90 4.39
CA TYR A 200 14.13 15.21 3.92
C TYR A 200 15.06 15.65 2.80
N VAL A 201 14.49 16.14 1.70
CA VAL A 201 15.22 16.53 0.49
C VAL A 201 14.81 17.94 0.11
N THR A 202 15.78 18.86 0.00
CA THR A 202 15.55 20.23 -0.43
C THR A 202 15.45 20.34 -1.96
N LEU A 203 14.96 21.49 -2.48
CA LEU A 203 14.85 21.70 -3.92
C LEU A 203 16.20 21.90 -4.63
N ASP A 204 17.26 22.19 -3.89
CA ASP A 204 18.65 22.27 -4.37
C ASP A 204 19.42 20.95 -4.20
N GLY A 205 18.73 19.88 -3.78
CA GLY A 205 19.24 18.53 -3.76
C GLY A 205 19.96 18.11 -2.48
N GLU A 206 19.94 18.92 -1.41
CA GLU A 206 20.46 18.50 -0.11
C GLU A 206 19.57 17.45 0.54
N ILE A 207 20.17 16.36 1.02
CA ILE A 207 19.47 15.22 1.61
C ILE A 207 19.89 15.11 3.08
N THR A 208 18.89 14.94 3.95
CA THR A 208 19.08 14.76 5.39
C THR A 208 18.23 13.59 5.89
N GLU A 209 18.82 12.69 6.68
CA GLU A 209 18.05 11.70 7.42
C GLU A 209 17.27 12.38 8.55
N VAL A 210 15.95 12.19 8.54
CA VAL A 210 15.06 12.71 9.61
C VAL A 210 15.02 11.72 10.76
N ILE A 211 14.83 10.43 10.46
CA ILE A 211 14.76 9.36 11.46
C ILE A 211 15.05 8.01 10.76
N ALA A 212 15.79 7.16 11.47
CA ALA A 212 15.96 5.75 11.10
C ALA A 212 15.24 4.85 12.11
N PHE A 213 14.79 3.71 11.62
CA PHE A 213 14.06 2.70 12.38
C PHE A 213 14.82 1.38 12.39
N ALA A 214 14.36 0.45 13.21
CA ALA A 214 14.66 -0.97 13.02
C ALA A 214 13.94 -1.48 11.76
N ASN A 215 13.96 -2.77 11.51
CA ASN A 215 13.35 -3.41 10.34
C ASN A 215 11.81 -3.26 10.34
N VAL A 216 11.26 -2.26 9.64
CA VAL A 216 9.82 -1.92 9.64
C VAL A 216 9.25 -1.52 8.26
N VAL A 217 10.09 -1.22 7.28
CA VAL A 217 9.74 -0.80 5.91
C VAL A 217 8.69 0.33 5.89
N PRO A 218 9.10 1.61 6.09
CA PRO A 218 8.20 2.74 5.91
C PRO A 218 7.77 2.87 4.43
N THR A 219 6.48 3.17 4.22
CA THR A 219 5.83 3.20 2.90
C THR A 219 5.13 4.54 2.66
N GLY A 220 3.80 4.57 2.45
CA GLY A 220 3.06 5.78 2.11
C GLY A 220 3.08 6.87 3.17
N LEU A 221 2.80 8.10 2.75
CA LEU A 221 2.92 9.33 3.53
C LEU A 221 1.65 10.18 3.42
N ALA A 222 1.23 10.81 4.52
CA ALA A 222 0.24 11.88 4.52
C ALA A 222 0.65 13.00 5.48
N LEU A 223 0.30 14.23 5.18
CA LEU A 223 0.74 15.40 5.94
C LEU A 223 -0.42 16.12 6.62
N LYS A 224 -0.23 16.50 7.88
CA LYS A 224 -1.14 17.40 8.59
C LYS A 224 -0.37 18.47 9.37
N GLY A 225 -0.28 19.65 8.79
CA GLY A 225 0.57 20.71 9.31
C GLY A 225 2.04 20.25 9.35
N ASN A 226 2.64 20.23 10.52
CA ASN A 226 4.02 19.76 10.69
C ASN A 226 4.15 18.28 11.06
N THR A 227 3.04 17.58 11.25
CA THR A 227 3.04 16.16 11.57
C THR A 227 2.98 15.34 10.27
N ILE A 228 3.89 14.39 10.18
CA ILE A 228 3.95 13.42 9.09
C ILE A 228 3.29 12.14 9.59
N TYR A 229 2.29 11.65 8.85
CA TYR A 229 1.74 10.31 9.05
C TYR A 229 2.34 9.40 7.99
N PHE A 230 2.67 8.18 8.37
CA PHE A 230 3.27 7.23 7.45
C PHE A 230 2.87 5.81 7.81
N THR A 231 2.82 4.97 6.81
CA THR A 231 2.60 3.55 6.98
C THR A 231 3.91 2.78 7.07
N GLN A 232 3.85 1.61 7.67
CA GLN A 232 4.90 0.61 7.72
C GLN A 232 4.32 -0.71 7.23
N ALA A 233 4.96 -1.33 6.23
CA ALA A 233 4.51 -2.63 5.71
C ALA A 233 4.80 -3.79 6.68
N GLY A 234 5.63 -3.57 7.67
CA GLY A 234 6.13 -4.56 8.61
C GLY A 234 7.59 -4.94 8.30
N PRO A 235 8.19 -5.86 9.08
CA PRO A 235 9.58 -6.25 8.90
C PRO A 235 9.81 -7.00 7.58
N ILE A 236 11.08 -7.17 7.20
CA ILE A 236 11.52 -8.12 6.18
C ILE A 236 12.21 -9.29 6.89
N PRO A 237 11.78 -10.57 6.69
CA PRO A 237 10.64 -11.01 5.87
C PRO A 237 9.31 -10.47 6.39
N HIS A 238 8.39 -10.20 5.48
CA HIS A 238 7.14 -9.56 5.83
C HIS A 238 6.28 -10.40 6.78
N GLN A 239 5.74 -9.71 7.79
CA GLN A 239 4.75 -10.22 8.74
C GLN A 239 3.60 -9.20 8.71
N PRO A 240 2.56 -9.43 7.89
CA PRO A 240 1.50 -8.46 7.65
C PRO A 240 0.83 -7.90 8.90
N GLU A 241 0.70 -8.71 9.94
CA GLU A 241 0.15 -8.33 11.25
C GLU A 241 0.98 -7.28 11.98
N ASN A 242 2.25 -7.10 11.59
CA ASN A 242 3.15 -6.09 12.14
C ASN A 242 3.11 -4.75 11.37
N ALA A 243 2.26 -4.64 10.36
CA ALA A 243 2.04 -3.37 9.66
C ALA A 243 1.42 -2.33 10.60
N LYS A 244 1.85 -1.07 10.46
CA LYS A 244 1.46 0.02 11.36
C LYS A 244 1.17 1.30 10.60
N LEU A 245 0.28 2.10 11.18
CA LEU A 245 0.14 3.52 10.91
C LEU A 245 0.85 4.29 12.03
N MET A 246 1.75 5.17 11.65
CA MET A 246 2.61 5.94 12.55
C MET A 246 2.37 7.44 12.37
N SER A 247 2.68 8.22 13.38
CA SER A 247 2.84 9.67 13.29
C SER A 247 4.27 10.07 13.68
N LEU A 248 4.85 11.00 12.95
CA LEU A 248 6.20 11.50 13.17
C LEU A 248 6.18 13.01 13.41
N SER A 249 6.74 13.43 14.54
CA SER A 249 7.17 14.79 14.78
C SER A 249 8.66 14.91 14.36
N PRO A 250 9.00 15.76 13.38
CA PRO A 250 10.38 15.81 12.89
C PRO A 250 11.33 16.66 13.74
N LYS A 251 10.85 17.37 14.74
CA LYS A 251 11.69 18.24 15.61
C LYS A 251 11.19 18.29 17.06
N PRO A 252 11.83 17.60 18.04
CA PRO A 252 12.84 16.54 17.80
C PRO A 252 12.21 15.33 17.11
N PRO A 253 12.98 14.56 16.32
CA PRO A 253 12.44 13.38 15.63
C PRO A 253 11.89 12.37 16.62
N SER A 254 10.59 12.05 16.50
CA SER A 254 9.92 11.08 17.34
C SER A 254 8.72 10.49 16.62
N ALA A 255 8.73 9.19 16.46
CA ALA A 255 7.61 8.45 15.85
C ALA A 255 6.77 7.76 16.92
N THR A 256 5.45 7.80 16.75
CA THR A 256 4.46 7.21 17.66
C THR A 256 3.47 6.37 16.87
N GLU A 257 3.17 5.19 17.35
CA GLU A 257 2.13 4.33 16.75
C GLU A 257 0.75 4.98 16.94
N VAL A 258 0.00 5.04 15.85
CA VAL A 258 -1.40 5.51 15.80
C VAL A 258 -2.36 4.32 15.82
N ALA A 259 -2.05 3.30 15.02
CA ALA A 259 -2.80 2.05 14.92
C ALA A 259 -1.94 0.96 14.28
N SER A 260 -2.36 -0.31 14.43
CA SER A 260 -1.68 -1.44 13.83
C SER A 260 -2.64 -2.41 13.13
N ALA A 261 -2.08 -3.28 12.30
CA ALA A 261 -2.82 -4.36 11.63
C ALA A 261 -3.14 -5.53 12.57
N ALA A 262 -2.67 -5.49 13.81
CA ALA A 262 -2.89 -6.58 14.77
C ALA A 262 -4.38 -6.92 14.91
N GLY A 263 -4.74 -8.18 14.64
CA GLY A 263 -6.11 -8.67 14.66
C GLY A 263 -6.92 -8.40 13.40
N LEU A 264 -6.29 -7.89 12.34
CA LEU A 264 -6.85 -7.85 10.98
C LEU A 264 -6.38 -9.06 10.18
N ASP A 265 -7.19 -9.49 9.23
CA ASP A 265 -6.83 -10.54 8.27
C ASP A 265 -6.07 -9.98 7.04
N VAL A 266 -5.67 -8.72 7.11
CA VAL A 266 -4.94 -8.00 6.07
C VAL A 266 -3.79 -7.20 6.66
N GLY A 267 -2.75 -6.95 5.87
CA GLY A 267 -1.56 -6.20 6.30
C GLY A 267 -0.78 -5.63 5.14
N LEU A 268 0.52 -5.45 5.29
CA LEU A 268 1.37 -4.74 4.34
C LEU A 268 0.78 -3.37 4.04
N PHE A 269 0.75 -2.48 5.01
CA PHE A 269 0.25 -1.13 4.80
C PHE A 269 1.16 -0.38 3.83
N VAL A 270 0.58 0.10 2.74
CA VAL A 270 1.31 0.70 1.63
C VAL A 270 1.04 2.17 1.47
N ASP A 271 -0.15 2.66 1.91
CA ASP A 271 -0.47 4.07 1.77
C ASP A 271 -1.42 4.57 2.86
N VAL A 272 -1.47 5.90 3.05
CA VAL A 272 -2.33 6.57 4.03
C VAL A 272 -2.73 7.93 3.52
N GLU A 273 -4.03 8.28 3.67
CA GLU A 273 -4.56 9.56 3.24
C GLU A 273 -5.57 10.16 4.22
N PHE A 274 -5.69 11.49 4.22
CA PHE A 274 -6.71 12.22 4.94
C PHE A 274 -7.97 12.41 4.11
N GLY A 275 -9.07 11.85 4.58
CA GLY A 275 -10.40 12.12 4.05
C GLY A 275 -11.11 13.26 4.78
N SER A 276 -12.38 13.43 4.49
CA SER A 276 -13.24 14.45 5.10
C SER A 276 -13.20 14.37 6.63
N GLY A 277 -13.21 15.54 7.27
CA GLY A 277 -13.20 15.63 8.74
C GLY A 277 -11.87 15.20 9.39
N ASN A 278 -10.77 15.16 8.66
CA ASN A 278 -9.46 14.67 9.10
C ASN A 278 -9.44 13.19 9.50
N THR A 279 -10.32 12.40 8.93
CA THR A 279 -10.32 10.94 9.12
C THR A 279 -9.18 10.34 8.30
N LEU A 280 -8.36 9.48 8.91
CA LEU A 280 -7.31 8.76 8.19
C LEU A 280 -7.87 7.47 7.59
N TYR A 281 -7.46 7.24 6.36
CA TYR A 281 -7.66 6.00 5.62
C TYR A 281 -6.30 5.40 5.31
N THR A 282 -6.21 4.07 5.40
CA THR A 282 -4.97 3.33 5.17
C THR A 282 -5.24 2.24 4.14
N LEU A 283 -4.32 2.09 3.20
CA LEU A 283 -4.38 1.05 2.19
C LEU A 283 -3.50 -0.12 2.61
N ALA A 284 -4.10 -1.31 2.71
CA ALA A 284 -3.38 -2.56 2.92
C ALA A 284 -3.23 -3.29 1.59
N GLN A 285 -2.00 -3.70 1.23
CA GLN A 285 -1.77 -4.46 0.00
C GLN A 285 -2.39 -5.85 0.06
N GLY A 286 -2.42 -6.49 1.25
CA GLY A 286 -3.14 -7.73 1.47
C GLY A 286 -2.37 -8.79 2.25
N ILE A 287 -2.60 -10.05 1.88
CA ILE A 287 -1.97 -11.24 2.46
C ILE A 287 -0.68 -11.52 1.69
N TRP A 288 0.43 -11.70 2.41
CA TRP A 288 1.70 -12.07 1.81
C TRP A 288 2.04 -13.53 2.15
N ASP A 289 2.36 -14.34 1.15
CA ASP A 289 2.65 -15.77 1.30
C ASP A 289 4.16 -16.11 1.20
N GLY A 290 5.00 -15.10 1.12
CA GLY A 290 6.45 -15.21 1.27
C GLY A 290 7.21 -15.88 0.13
N PRO A 291 6.87 -15.69 -1.16
CA PRO A 291 7.61 -16.35 -2.24
C PRO A 291 9.05 -15.82 -2.36
N TYR A 292 9.29 -14.55 -2.11
CA TYR A 292 10.60 -13.88 -2.01
C TYR A 292 10.41 -12.48 -1.39
N GLU A 293 11.49 -11.88 -0.88
CA GLU A 293 11.46 -10.51 -0.35
C GLU A 293 11.08 -9.50 -1.45
N GLY A 294 10.21 -8.54 -1.11
CA GLY A 294 9.70 -7.57 -2.06
C GLY A 294 8.61 -8.10 -3.00
N ALA A 295 8.20 -9.37 -2.88
CA ALA A 295 7.04 -9.86 -3.60
C ALA A 295 5.78 -9.09 -3.18
N PRO A 296 4.87 -8.77 -4.11
CA PRO A 296 3.60 -8.18 -3.75
C PRO A 296 2.72 -9.18 -2.98
N ALA A 297 1.70 -8.66 -2.29
CA ALA A 297 0.68 -9.50 -1.68
C ALA A 297 -0.08 -10.34 -2.70
N LEU A 298 -0.79 -11.35 -2.23
CA LEU A 298 -1.66 -12.19 -3.06
C LEU A 298 -2.72 -11.34 -3.76
N PRO A 299 -3.05 -11.63 -5.04
CA PRO A 299 -4.10 -10.93 -5.76
C PRO A 299 -5.45 -10.97 -5.03
N ASN A 300 -6.19 -9.86 -5.10
CA ASN A 300 -7.54 -9.74 -4.53
C ASN A 300 -7.62 -9.98 -3.01
N THR A 301 -6.57 -9.64 -2.29
CA THR A 301 -6.54 -9.71 -0.82
C THR A 301 -6.33 -8.35 -0.14
N GLY A 302 -6.15 -7.29 -0.91
CA GLY A 302 -5.97 -5.93 -0.40
C GLY A 302 -7.25 -5.32 0.15
N ALA A 303 -7.10 -4.28 0.98
CA ALA A 303 -8.22 -3.61 1.61
C ALA A 303 -7.99 -2.10 1.82
N LEU A 304 -9.07 -1.34 1.72
CA LEU A 304 -9.15 0.05 2.20
C LEU A 304 -9.68 0.04 3.65
N LEU A 305 -8.93 0.63 4.54
CA LEU A 305 -9.18 0.68 5.97
C LEU A 305 -9.48 2.12 6.40
N LYS A 306 -10.39 2.29 7.37
CA LYS A 306 -10.69 3.57 8.01
C LYS A 306 -10.28 3.54 9.47
N LEU A 307 -9.51 4.52 9.91
CA LEU A 307 -9.15 4.67 11.31
C LEU A 307 -10.36 5.15 12.13
N LYS A 308 -10.71 4.39 13.17
CA LYS A 308 -11.75 4.76 14.14
C LYS A 308 -11.16 5.61 15.28
N PRO A 309 -12.00 6.41 15.97
CA PRO A 309 -11.54 7.24 17.09
C PRO A 309 -10.88 6.47 18.25
N ASN A 310 -11.15 5.19 18.39
CA ASN A 310 -10.53 4.32 19.41
C ASN A 310 -9.16 3.76 19.01
N GLY A 311 -8.59 4.17 17.88
CA GLY A 311 -7.27 3.72 17.41
C GLY A 311 -7.28 2.34 16.74
N THR A 312 -8.45 1.82 16.36
CA THR A 312 -8.56 0.58 15.57
C THR A 312 -9.07 0.87 14.18
N PHE A 313 -8.88 -0.07 13.25
CA PHE A 313 -9.40 0.05 11.89
C PHE A 313 -10.79 -0.58 11.72
N SER A 314 -11.53 -0.11 10.73
CA SER A 314 -12.64 -0.82 10.09
C SER A 314 -12.34 -0.99 8.62
N VAL A 315 -12.63 -2.16 8.08
CA VAL A 315 -12.55 -2.41 6.63
C VAL A 315 -13.70 -1.65 5.96
N ILE A 316 -13.37 -0.86 4.93
CA ILE A 316 -14.33 -0.11 4.10
C ILE A 316 -14.58 -0.87 2.80
N GLU A 317 -13.54 -1.38 2.18
CA GLU A 317 -13.60 -2.20 0.97
C GLU A 317 -12.51 -3.26 1.06
N ASP A 318 -12.79 -4.48 0.63
CA ASP A 318 -11.85 -5.60 0.55
C ASP A 318 -11.77 -6.16 -0.87
N GLY A 319 -10.97 -7.21 -1.05
CA GLY A 319 -10.78 -7.85 -2.36
C GLY A 319 -10.13 -6.93 -3.38
N LEU A 320 -9.32 -5.96 -2.97
CA LEU A 320 -8.53 -5.12 -3.87
C LEU A 320 -7.33 -5.92 -4.41
N ASN A 321 -7.08 -5.77 -5.73
CA ASN A 321 -6.03 -6.53 -6.39
C ASN A 321 -4.68 -5.83 -6.31
N GLN A 322 -3.86 -6.19 -5.31
CA GLN A 322 -2.51 -5.65 -5.11
C GLN A 322 -2.47 -4.11 -5.17
N PRO A 323 -3.24 -3.42 -4.32
CA PRO A 323 -3.29 -1.97 -4.33
C PRO A 323 -1.94 -1.36 -3.90
N THR A 324 -1.59 -0.20 -4.46
CA THR A 324 -0.28 0.46 -4.27
C THR A 324 -0.39 1.89 -3.77
N SER A 325 -1.42 2.63 -4.18
CA SER A 325 -1.59 4.04 -3.81
C SER A 325 -3.05 4.42 -3.66
N LEU A 326 -3.31 5.40 -2.82
CA LEU A 326 -4.62 5.87 -2.39
C LEU A 326 -4.70 7.38 -2.51
N GLU A 327 -5.75 7.89 -3.16
CA GLU A 327 -6.06 9.31 -3.16
C GLU A 327 -7.50 9.56 -2.70
N LEU A 328 -7.72 10.63 -1.95
CA LEU A 328 -9.05 11.03 -1.52
C LEU A 328 -9.49 12.34 -2.17
N ILE A 329 -10.54 12.27 -2.99
CA ILE A 329 -11.16 13.46 -3.61
C ILE A 329 -12.61 13.58 -3.12
N GLY A 330 -12.88 14.55 -2.27
CA GLY A 330 -14.19 14.71 -1.64
C GLY A 330 -14.54 13.52 -0.75
N ASN A 331 -15.61 12.80 -1.08
CA ASN A 331 -16.07 11.60 -0.33
C ASN A 331 -15.86 10.32 -1.13
N LYS A 332 -14.75 10.25 -1.86
CA LYS A 332 -14.38 9.11 -2.69
C LYS A 332 -12.91 8.80 -2.52
N ALA A 333 -12.60 7.51 -2.49
CA ALA A 333 -11.24 7.02 -2.62
C ALA A 333 -10.96 6.58 -4.06
N TYR A 334 -9.75 6.84 -4.49
CA TYR A 334 -9.19 6.35 -5.75
C TYR A 334 -8.02 5.45 -5.40
N VAL A 335 -8.14 4.17 -5.73
CA VAL A 335 -7.14 3.16 -5.43
C VAL A 335 -6.46 2.72 -6.72
N VAL A 336 -5.15 2.88 -6.74
CA VAL A 336 -4.28 2.43 -7.82
C VAL A 336 -3.74 1.04 -7.49
N SER A 337 -3.53 0.19 -8.50
CA SER A 337 -3.06 -1.18 -8.30
C SER A 337 -2.00 -1.63 -9.31
N LEU A 338 -1.16 -2.59 -8.90
CA LEU A 338 -0.17 -3.24 -9.77
C LEU A 338 -0.82 -3.94 -10.99
N ALA A 339 -2.10 -4.26 -10.91
CA ALA A 339 -2.84 -4.84 -12.03
C ALA A 339 -3.14 -3.84 -13.17
N GLY A 340 -2.67 -2.60 -13.07
CA GLY A 340 -2.92 -1.56 -14.08
C GLY A 340 -4.33 -0.99 -14.02
N GLU A 341 -4.90 -0.97 -12.83
CA GLU A 341 -6.29 -0.54 -12.58
C GLU A 341 -6.34 0.67 -11.66
N VAL A 342 -7.36 1.52 -11.86
CA VAL A 342 -7.76 2.55 -10.91
C VAL A 342 -9.22 2.33 -10.54
N TRP A 343 -9.47 2.16 -9.25
CA TRP A 343 -10.79 1.93 -8.68
C TRP A 343 -11.31 3.18 -7.98
N GLU A 344 -12.57 3.53 -8.23
CA GLU A 344 -13.30 4.53 -7.45
C GLU A 344 -14.14 3.81 -6.38
N ILE A 345 -13.95 4.18 -5.10
CA ILE A 345 -14.74 3.69 -3.96
C ILE A 345 -15.53 4.87 -3.40
N LYS A 346 -16.85 4.76 -3.37
CA LYS A 346 -17.79 5.80 -2.89
C LYS A 346 -18.31 5.48 -1.50
N LYS A 347 -18.82 6.52 -0.82
CA LYS A 347 -19.48 6.42 0.50
C LYS A 347 -18.54 5.96 1.61
N LEU A 348 -17.41 6.67 1.73
CA LEU A 348 -16.38 6.46 2.77
C LEU A 348 -16.88 6.81 4.18
#